data_1ce5433ee70efa61bbd9b6c7ec18422e
#
_entry.id   1ce5433ee70efa61bbd9b6c7ec18422e
#
_cell.length_a   1.000
_cell.length_b   1.000
_cell.length_c   1.000
_cell.angle_alpha   90.00
_cell.angle_beta   90.00
_cell.angle_gamma   90.00
#
_symmetry.space_group_name_H-M   'P 1'
#
loop_
_entity.id
_entity.type
_entity.pdbx_description
1 polymer ?
#
loop_
_entity_poly.entity_id
_entity_poly.type
_entity_poly.pdbx_seq_one_letter_code
_entity_poly.pdbx_strand_id
1 'polypeptide(L)'
;MQIGRAEPRMATNTVANLQAVEDPLIRETAIFQNISEHGARLITRRVWATGKRVIVSDALVNFRTRAEVVYCARHSARRYAVGLKFS
;
A
#
# COMPACT_ATOMS: atom_id res chain seq x y z
N MET A 1 25.48 9.01 1.67
CA MET A 1 24.72 8.99 1.68
C MET A 1 23.90 9.49 1.18
N GLN A 2 23.42 9.47 0.81
CA GLN A 2 22.64 9.86 0.29
C GLN A 2 21.86 10.42 0.83
N ILE A 3 21.82 10.88 1.09
CA ILE A 3 21.17 11.40 1.66
C ILE A 3 20.45 11.97 1.23
N GLY A 4 20.72 12.21 0.59
CA GLY A 4 19.97 12.87 0.11
C GLY A 4 18.75 12.67 -0.17
N ARG A 5 18.52 12.00 -0.36
CA ARG A 5 17.41 11.73 -0.57
C ARG A 5 16.75 11.79 0.38
N ALA A 6 16.54 12.32 0.55
CA ALA A 6 15.82 12.52 1.54
C ALA A 6 14.70 11.86 1.60
N GLU A 7 14.28 11.34 0.77
CA GLU A 7 13.16 10.86 0.79
C GLU A 7 13.07 9.73 1.33
N PRO A 8 12.47 9.47 2.13
CA PRO A 8 12.24 8.35 2.80
C PRO A 8 11.64 7.39 2.02
N ARG A 9 12.26 6.74 1.22
CA ARG A 9 11.72 5.75 0.61
C ARG A 9 11.98 4.58 1.36
N MET A 10 11.05 3.82 1.76
CA MET A 10 11.19 2.57 2.43
C MET A 10 11.71 1.56 1.50
N ALA A 11 12.35 0.58 2.02
CA ALA A 11 12.81 -0.53 1.22
C ALA A 11 11.63 -1.17 0.55
N THR A 12 11.83 -1.66 -0.63
CA THR A 12 10.77 -2.32 -1.34
C THR A 12 10.65 -3.77 -0.90
N ASN A 13 9.58 -4.40 -1.25
CA ASN A 13 9.31 -5.80 -0.97
C ASN A 13 9.07 -6.11 0.49
N THR A 14 8.74 -5.12 1.27
CA THR A 14 8.32 -5.38 2.64
C THR A 14 6.83 -5.69 2.63
N VAL A 15 6.40 -6.42 3.65
CA VAL A 15 5.03 -6.86 3.75
C VAL A 15 4.12 -5.77 4.27
N ALA A 16 2.99 -5.62 3.64
CA ALA A 16 1.97 -4.66 4.04
C ALA A 16 0.69 -5.41 4.41
N ASN A 17 -0.03 -4.90 5.37
CA ASN A 17 -1.37 -5.39 5.66
C ASN A 17 -2.34 -4.33 5.19
N LEU A 18 -3.30 -4.74 4.38
CA LEU A 18 -4.27 -3.84 3.79
C LEU A 18 -5.66 -4.28 4.23
N GLN A 19 -6.44 -3.37 4.78
CA GLN A 19 -7.74 -3.69 5.33
C GLN A 19 -8.75 -2.64 4.94
N ALA A 20 -9.92 -3.06 4.49
CA ALA A 20 -10.98 -2.09 4.15
C ALA A 20 -11.52 -1.46 5.42
N VAL A 21 -11.73 -0.17 5.40
CA VAL A 21 -12.25 0.54 6.56
C VAL A 21 -13.68 0.10 6.85
N GLU A 22 -14.48 -0.05 5.79
CA GLU A 22 -15.89 -0.35 5.97
C GLU A 22 -16.19 -1.78 6.31
N ASP A 23 -15.28 -2.70 6.02
CA ASP A 23 -15.49 -4.08 6.33
C ASP A 23 -14.15 -4.69 6.72
N PRO A 24 -13.86 -4.75 8.00
CA PRO A 24 -12.55 -5.25 8.47
C PRO A 24 -12.23 -6.68 8.09
N LEU A 25 -13.22 -7.44 7.67
CA LEU A 25 -12.96 -8.80 7.23
C LEU A 25 -12.33 -8.83 5.83
N ILE A 26 -12.44 -7.74 5.10
CA ILE A 26 -11.82 -7.65 3.78
C ILE A 26 -10.43 -7.11 4.00
N ARG A 27 -9.46 -8.02 3.93
CA ARG A 27 -8.09 -7.66 4.16
C ARG A 27 -7.16 -8.60 3.43
N GLU A 28 -5.97 -8.16 3.25
CA GLU A 28 -5.00 -8.90 2.47
C GLU A 28 -3.60 -8.54 2.91
N THR A 29 -2.71 -9.52 2.87
CA THR A 29 -1.29 -9.27 3.04
C THR A 29 -0.73 -9.00 1.64
N ALA A 30 -0.13 -7.85 1.47
CA ALA A 30 0.38 -7.40 0.18
C ALA A 30 1.86 -7.07 0.31
N ILE A 31 2.44 -6.56 -0.76
CA ILE A 31 3.85 -6.22 -0.77
C ILE A 31 3.99 -4.74 -1.11
N PHE A 32 4.74 -4.00 -0.29
CA PHE A 32 5.06 -2.62 -0.64
C PHE A 32 6.05 -2.63 -1.79
N GLN A 33 5.69 -1.97 -2.86
CA GLN A 33 6.61 -1.79 -3.96
C GLN A 33 7.27 -0.42 -3.86
N ASN A 34 6.57 0.53 -3.28
CA ASN A 34 7.07 1.87 -3.13
C ASN A 34 6.26 2.55 -2.04
N ILE A 35 6.89 3.40 -1.25
CA ILE A 35 6.18 4.15 -0.24
C ILE A 35 6.87 5.49 -0.05
N SER A 36 6.09 6.55 0.05
CA SER A 36 6.59 7.89 0.27
C SER A 36 5.72 8.54 1.33
N GLU A 37 5.97 9.82 1.58
CA GLU A 37 5.22 10.49 2.60
C GLU A 37 3.76 10.72 2.22
N HIS A 38 3.42 10.67 0.95
CA HIS A 38 2.05 10.94 0.52
C HIS A 38 1.26 9.70 0.12
N GLY A 39 1.92 8.60 -0.10
CA GLY A 39 1.20 7.43 -0.55
C GLY A 39 2.11 6.24 -0.76
N ALA A 40 1.55 5.20 -1.33
CA ALA A 40 2.28 3.96 -1.52
C ALA A 40 1.76 3.24 -2.74
N ARG A 41 2.59 2.35 -3.27
CA ARG A 41 2.17 1.44 -4.32
C ARG A 41 2.39 0.04 -3.78
N LEU A 42 1.35 -0.77 -3.83
CA LEU A 42 1.39 -2.13 -3.33
C LEU A 42 1.14 -3.11 -4.45
N ILE A 43 1.63 -4.32 -4.29
CA ILE A 43 1.28 -5.40 -5.17
C ILE A 43 0.35 -6.33 -4.41
N THR A 44 -0.83 -6.55 -4.96
CA THR A 44 -1.88 -7.32 -4.29
C THR A 44 -2.31 -8.49 -5.16
N ARG A 45 -3.06 -9.40 -4.58
CA ARG A 45 -3.65 -10.51 -5.31
C ARG A 45 -5.08 -10.25 -5.69
N ARG A 46 -5.77 -9.40 -4.92
CA ARG A 46 -7.16 -9.09 -5.24
C ARG A 46 -7.29 -7.68 -5.72
N VAL A 47 -8.38 -7.42 -6.39
CA VAL A 47 -8.69 -6.09 -6.87
C VAL A 47 -9.16 -5.25 -5.69
N TRP A 48 -8.66 -4.03 -5.61
CA TRP A 48 -9.10 -3.06 -4.61
C TRP A 48 -9.67 -1.87 -5.38
N ALA A 49 -10.97 -1.68 -5.26
CA ALA A 49 -11.66 -0.68 -6.08
C ALA A 49 -11.19 0.74 -5.79
N THR A 50 -11.03 1.52 -6.83
CA THR A 50 -10.70 2.93 -6.71
C THR A 50 -11.75 3.63 -5.84
N GLY A 51 -11.29 4.45 -4.94
CA GLY A 51 -12.17 5.16 -3.99
C GLY A 51 -12.38 4.44 -2.68
N LYS A 52 -11.96 3.19 -2.60
CA LYS A 52 -12.12 2.43 -1.37
C LYS A 52 -11.18 2.99 -0.31
N ARG A 53 -11.69 3.14 0.88
CA ARG A 53 -10.88 3.61 2.00
C ARG A 53 -10.32 2.42 2.74
N VAL A 54 -9.06 2.48 3.05
CA VAL A 54 -8.33 1.36 3.63
C VAL A 54 -7.44 1.81 4.76
N ILE A 55 -6.99 0.84 5.54
CA ILE A 55 -5.94 1.06 6.52
C ILE A 55 -4.78 0.21 6.03
N VAL A 56 -3.63 0.82 5.88
CA VAL A 56 -2.43 0.13 5.46
C VAL A 56 -1.42 0.17 6.60
N SER A 57 -0.75 -0.93 6.84
CA SER A 57 0.22 -1.01 7.91
C SER A 57 1.38 -1.93 7.57
N ASP A 58 2.48 -1.69 8.25
CA ASP A 58 3.67 -2.51 8.14
C ASP A 58 4.11 -2.76 9.59
N ALA A 59 3.95 -3.98 10.04
CA ALA A 59 4.24 -4.30 11.42
C ALA A 59 5.71 -4.16 11.79
N LEU A 60 6.59 -4.32 10.83
CA LEU A 60 8.01 -4.27 11.14
C LEU A 60 8.50 -2.90 11.52
N VAL A 61 7.91 -1.86 10.94
CA VAL A 61 8.33 -0.50 11.24
C VAL A 61 7.25 0.27 11.97
N ASN A 62 6.28 -0.43 12.48
CA ASN A 62 5.21 0.19 13.26
C ASN A 62 4.51 1.31 12.50
N PHE A 63 4.32 1.13 11.23
CA PHE A 63 3.68 2.11 10.38
C PHE A 63 2.20 1.72 10.21
N ARG A 64 1.31 2.67 10.31
CA ARG A 64 -0.11 2.42 10.13
C ARG A 64 -0.80 3.72 9.78
N THR A 65 -1.55 3.75 8.70
CA THR A 65 -2.25 4.96 8.31
C THR A 65 -3.49 4.63 7.49
N ARG A 66 -4.39 5.58 7.40
CA ARG A 66 -5.53 5.48 6.52
C ARG A 66 -5.13 5.95 5.14
N ALA A 67 -5.78 5.41 4.15
CA ALA A 67 -5.49 5.76 2.78
C ALA A 67 -6.71 5.52 1.91
N GLU A 68 -6.64 6.02 0.70
CA GLU A 68 -7.67 5.81 -0.29
C GLU A 68 -7.04 5.18 -1.50
N VAL A 69 -7.70 4.20 -2.10
CA VAL A 69 -7.23 3.59 -3.32
C VAL A 69 -7.46 4.57 -4.46
N VAL A 70 -6.40 4.99 -5.12
CA VAL A 70 -6.51 5.94 -6.21
C VAL A 70 -6.38 5.28 -7.58
N TYR A 71 -5.83 4.09 -7.63
CA TYR A 71 -5.88 3.28 -8.84
C TYR A 71 -5.62 1.82 -8.51
N CYS A 72 -6.06 0.95 -9.39
CA CYS A 72 -5.79 -0.47 -9.29
C CYS A 72 -5.64 -0.97 -10.72
N ALA A 73 -4.46 -1.43 -11.07
CA ALA A 73 -4.17 -1.84 -12.42
C ALA A 73 -3.55 -3.22 -12.44
N ARG A 74 -3.73 -3.94 -13.53
CA ARG A 74 -3.14 -5.25 -13.63
C ARG A 74 -1.63 -5.12 -13.67
N HIS A 75 -0.95 -5.89 -12.85
CA HIS A 75 0.51 -5.87 -12.79
C HIS A 75 1.07 -7.13 -13.48
N SER A 76 0.46 -8.27 -13.26
CA SER A 76 0.88 -9.51 -13.90
C SER A 76 -0.35 -10.41 -13.92
N ALA A 77 -0.19 -11.64 -14.36
CA ALA A 77 -1.32 -12.54 -14.54
C ALA A 77 -2.21 -12.66 -13.31
N ARG A 78 -1.63 -12.63 -12.13
CA ARG A 78 -2.40 -12.82 -10.91
C ARG A 78 -2.14 -11.76 -9.88
N ARG A 79 -1.63 -10.62 -10.29
CA ARG A 79 -1.30 -9.57 -9.35
C ARG A 79 -1.77 -8.23 -9.87
N TYR A 80 -2.01 -7.34 -8.93
CA TYR A 80 -2.45 -5.98 -9.26
C TYR A 80 -1.53 -4.98 -8.58
N ALA A 81 -1.36 -3.84 -9.21
CA ALA A 81 -0.64 -2.73 -8.62
C ALA A 81 -1.69 -1.75 -8.11
N VAL A 82 -1.68 -1.49 -6.82
CA VAL A 82 -2.65 -0.64 -6.17
C VAL A 82 -1.96 0.60 -5.68
N GLY A 83 -2.42 1.75 -6.11
CA GLY A 83 -1.89 3.02 -5.65
C GLY A 83 -2.74 3.56 -4.53
N LEU A 84 -2.11 3.96 -3.44
CA LEU A 84 -2.78 4.51 -2.28
C LEU A 84 -2.33 5.92 -2.05
N LYS A 85 -3.28 6.77 -1.67
CA LYS A 85 -3.01 8.12 -1.24
C LYS A 85 -3.31 8.17 0.23
N PHE A 86 -2.34 8.57 1.04
CA PHE A 86 -2.53 8.62 2.50
C PHE A 86 -3.46 9.78 2.86
N SER A 87 -4.26 9.53 3.86
CA SER A 87 -5.20 10.54 4.31
C SER A 87 -4.64 11.40 5.43
#